data_abf24b3c01e5ca946c8a889bcbff22b6
#
_entry.id   abf24b3c01e5ca946c8a889bcbff22b6
#
_cell.length_a   1.000
_cell.length_b   1.000
_cell.length_c   1.000
_cell.angle_alpha   90.00
_cell.angle_beta   90.00
_cell.angle_gamma   90.00
#
_symmetry.space_group_name_H-M   'P 1'
#
loop_
_entity.id
_entity.type
_entity.pdbx_description
1 polymer ?
#
loop_
_entity_poly.entity_id
_entity_poly.type
_entity_poly.pdbx_seq_one_letter_code
_entity_poly.pdbx_strand_id
1 'polypeptide(L)' 'NIPRQYVLWTINHEWVETIGDLVERRLMLIFDETLQAATLQALAECLVETGKLEAAQIPATLEIYQAHLTKFYGKRIL' A
#
# COMPACT_ATOMS: atom_id res chain seq x y z
N ASN A 1 -11.67 -3.56 7.79
CA ASN A 1 -10.28 -3.41 8.18
C ASN A 1 -9.50 -4.69 7.92
N ILE A 2 -8.30 -4.53 7.41
CA ILE A 2 -7.44 -5.65 7.09
C ILE A 2 -6.48 -5.88 8.26
N PRO A 3 -6.45 -7.10 8.83
CA PRO A 3 -5.52 -7.38 9.91
C PRO A 3 -4.07 -7.23 9.46
N ARG A 4 -3.25 -6.63 10.31
CA ARG A 4 -1.84 -6.41 10.00
C ARG A 4 -1.11 -7.72 9.70
N GLN A 5 -1.45 -8.77 10.43
CA GLN A 5 -0.82 -10.08 10.23
C GLN A 5 -1.11 -10.65 8.85
N TYR A 6 -2.31 -10.42 8.32
CA TYR A 6 -2.67 -10.85 6.98
C TYR A 6 -1.84 -10.11 5.93
N VAL A 7 -1.64 -8.81 6.13
CA VAL A 7 -0.83 -8.01 5.22
C VAL A 7 0.62 -8.52 5.20
N LEU A 8 1.19 -8.75 6.38
CA LEU A 8 2.54 -9.26 6.49
C LEU A 8 2.68 -10.63 5.83
N TRP A 9 1.70 -11.49 6.05
CA TRP A 9 1.68 -12.81 5.41
C TRP A 9 1.64 -12.67 3.89
N THR A 10 0.78 -11.78 3.40
CA THR A 10 0.64 -11.55 1.96
C THR A 10 1.96 -11.07 1.35
N ILE A 11 2.63 -10.12 2.01
CA ILE A 11 3.90 -9.61 1.50
C ILE A 11 4.95 -10.72 1.41
N ASN A 12 4.98 -11.60 2.40
CA ASN A 12 5.99 -12.65 2.45
C ASN A 12 5.68 -13.84 1.52
N HIS A 13 4.43 -14.04 1.13
CA HIS A 13 4.04 -15.24 0.39
C HIS A 13 3.53 -14.97 -1.03
N GLU A 14 3.26 -13.72 -1.40
CA GLU A 14 2.60 -13.40 -2.66
C GLU A 14 3.44 -12.53 -3.60
N TRP A 15 4.76 -12.53 -3.45
CA TRP A 15 5.66 -11.81 -4.35
C TRP A 15 5.41 -10.30 -4.40
N VAL A 16 5.08 -9.71 -3.26
CA VAL A 16 4.88 -8.27 -3.17
C VAL A 16 6.23 -7.56 -3.08
N GLU A 17 6.46 -6.62 -3.99
CA GLU A 17 7.69 -5.81 -4.00
C GLU A 17 7.42 -4.34 -3.72
N THR A 18 6.24 -3.84 -4.06
CA THR A 18 5.91 -2.43 -3.95
C THR A 18 4.54 -2.25 -3.31
N ILE A 19 4.24 -1.00 -2.91
CA ILE A 19 2.91 -0.70 -2.38
C ILE A 19 1.85 -0.87 -3.46
N GLY A 20 2.19 -0.60 -4.73
CA GLY A 20 1.27 -0.84 -5.84
C GLY A 20 0.90 -2.31 -5.96
N ASP A 21 1.89 -3.20 -5.86
CA ASP A 21 1.62 -4.63 -5.89
C ASP A 21 0.65 -5.04 -4.79
N LEU A 22 0.86 -4.49 -3.58
CA LEU A 22 0.05 -4.85 -2.44
C LEU A 22 -1.38 -4.35 -2.58
N VAL A 23 -1.55 -3.09 -2.97
CA VAL A 23 -2.87 -2.46 -3.07
C VAL A 23 -3.66 -2.97 -4.28
N GLU A 24 -3.02 -3.04 -5.44
CA GLU A 24 -3.72 -3.30 -6.69
C GLU A 24 -3.85 -4.77 -7.03
N ARG A 25 -2.87 -5.57 -6.66
CA ARG A 25 -2.83 -6.97 -7.08
C ARG A 25 -3.22 -7.95 -6.00
N ARG A 26 -2.74 -7.76 -4.79
CA ARG A 26 -2.87 -8.78 -3.75
C ARG A 26 -4.03 -8.53 -2.82
N LEU A 27 -4.24 -7.30 -2.42
CA LEU A 27 -5.34 -6.96 -1.53
C LEU A 27 -6.53 -6.38 -2.27
N MET A 28 -6.32 -5.94 -3.51
CA MET A 28 -7.34 -5.35 -4.39
C MET A 28 -8.07 -4.18 -3.72
N LEU A 29 -7.34 -3.43 -2.90
CA LEU A 29 -7.90 -2.30 -2.17
C LEU A 29 -8.25 -1.13 -3.07
N ILE A 30 -7.78 -1.15 -4.32
CA ILE A 30 -8.08 -0.08 -5.27
C ILE A 30 -9.60 0.04 -5.48
N PHE A 31 -10.35 -1.03 -5.25
CA PHE A 31 -11.80 -1.03 -5.38
C PHE A 31 -12.52 -0.78 -4.06
N ASP A 32 -11.78 -0.55 -2.98
CA ASP A 32 -12.35 -0.34 -1.66
C ASP A 32 -12.59 1.15 -1.44
N GLU A 33 -13.82 1.53 -1.14
CA GLU A 33 -14.18 2.91 -0.89
C GLU A 33 -13.54 3.46 0.40
N THR A 34 -13.07 2.57 1.27
CA THR A 34 -12.45 2.98 2.53
C THR A 34 -10.94 3.17 2.42
N LEU A 35 -10.38 3.06 1.23
CA LEU A 35 -8.95 3.27 1.05
C LEU A 35 -8.58 4.72 1.39
N GLN A 36 -7.78 4.90 2.40
CA GLN A 36 -7.41 6.20 2.93
C GLN A 36 -5.90 6.32 3.09
N ALA A 37 -5.43 7.56 3.29
CA ALA A 37 -4.01 7.80 3.52
C ALA A 37 -3.48 7.01 4.72
N ALA A 38 -4.27 6.90 5.78
CA ALA A 38 -3.87 6.12 6.96
C ALA A 38 -3.67 4.65 6.61
N THR A 39 -4.52 4.10 5.73
CA THR A 39 -4.38 2.73 5.26
C THR A 39 -3.09 2.56 4.46
N LEU A 40 -2.80 3.48 3.55
CA LEU A 40 -1.57 3.43 2.77
C LEU A 40 -0.34 3.54 3.66
N GLN A 41 -0.40 4.39 4.68
CA GLN A 41 0.70 4.52 5.65
C GLN A 41 0.94 3.19 6.37
N ALA A 42 -0.11 2.55 6.84
CA ALA A 42 0.01 1.27 7.53
C ALA A 42 0.60 0.19 6.61
N LEU A 43 0.16 0.15 5.35
CA LEU A 43 0.69 -0.81 4.38
C LEU A 43 2.17 -0.56 4.10
N ALA A 44 2.56 0.71 3.97
CA ALA A 44 3.96 1.07 3.76
C ALA A 44 4.81 0.64 4.96
N GLU A 45 4.30 0.78 6.18
CA GLU A 45 5.01 0.33 7.37
C GLU A 45 5.20 -1.18 7.37
N CYS A 46 4.23 -1.93 6.86
CA CYS A 46 4.38 -3.37 6.70
C CYS A 46 5.48 -3.71 5.70
N LEU A 47 5.60 -2.94 4.63
CA LEU A 47 6.67 -3.13 3.66
C LEU A 47 8.04 -2.87 4.28
N VAL A 48 8.13 -1.86 5.16
CA VAL A 48 9.37 -1.59 5.88
C VAL A 48 9.72 -2.78 6.78
N GLU A 49 8.75 -3.28 7.51
CA GLU A 49 8.97 -4.39 8.43
C GLU A 49 9.45 -5.65 7.71
N THR A 50 9.00 -5.86 6.48
CA THR A 50 9.41 -7.03 5.69
C THR A 50 10.64 -6.79 4.83
N GLY A 51 11.25 -5.60 4.92
CA GLY A 51 12.47 -5.29 4.20
C GLY A 51 12.28 -4.88 2.75
N LYS A 52 11.04 -4.61 2.33
CA LYS A 52 10.76 -4.22 0.95
C LYS A 52 10.85 -2.71 0.72
N LEU A 53 10.90 -1.94 1.79
CA LEU A 53 10.92 -0.48 1.73
C LEU A 53 11.72 0.05 2.92
N GLU A 54 12.41 1.18 2.74
CA GLU A 54 13.08 1.84 3.86
C GLU A 54 12.14 2.87 4.48
N ALA A 55 12.19 3.00 5.80
CA ALA A 55 11.29 3.91 6.51
C ALA A 55 11.40 5.35 5.99
N ALA A 56 12.61 5.79 5.65
CA ALA A 56 12.83 7.15 5.14
C ALA A 56 12.15 7.38 3.79
N GLN A 57 11.81 6.31 3.07
CA GLN A 57 11.19 6.40 1.75
C GLN A 57 9.67 6.48 1.81
N ILE A 58 9.07 6.25 2.98
CA ILE A 58 7.61 6.22 3.09
C ILE A 58 6.95 7.50 2.56
N PRO A 59 7.34 8.71 3.00
CA PRO A 59 6.64 9.92 2.54
C PRO A 59 6.67 10.08 1.03
N ALA A 60 7.83 9.89 0.41
CA ALA A 60 7.96 10.03 -1.04
C ALA A 60 7.19 8.95 -1.78
N THR A 61 7.26 7.72 -1.29
CA THR A 61 6.56 6.58 -1.89
C THR A 61 5.05 6.81 -1.89
N LEU A 62 4.50 7.26 -0.77
CA LEU A 62 3.06 7.49 -0.66
C LEU A 62 2.61 8.67 -1.52
N GLU A 63 3.43 9.73 -1.58
CA GLU A 63 3.09 10.88 -2.42
C GLU A 63 3.02 10.47 -3.89
N ILE A 64 4.01 9.74 -4.36
CA ILE A 64 4.03 9.28 -5.74
C ILE A 64 2.87 8.33 -6.01
N TYR A 65 2.59 7.41 -5.10
CA TYR A 65 1.53 6.45 -5.30
C TYR A 65 0.15 7.10 -5.27
N GLN A 66 -0.08 8.06 -4.38
CA GLN A 66 -1.35 8.79 -4.35
C GLN A 66 -1.58 9.54 -5.65
N ALA A 67 -0.52 10.15 -6.21
CA ALA A 67 -0.62 10.83 -7.49
C ALA A 67 -0.96 9.83 -8.60
N HIS A 68 -0.38 8.63 -8.56
CA HIS A 68 -0.68 7.57 -9.51
C HIS A 68 -2.16 7.17 -9.44
N LEU A 69 -2.69 6.98 -8.23
CA LEU A 69 -4.09 6.61 -8.06
C LEU A 69 -5.03 7.66 -8.61
N THR A 70 -4.73 8.94 -8.36
CA THR A 70 -5.55 10.02 -8.87
C THR A 70 -5.52 10.07 -10.39
N LYS A 71 -4.33 9.91 -10.98
CA LYS A 71 -4.16 10.01 -12.42
C LYS A 71 -4.80 8.85 -13.19
N PHE A 72 -4.61 7.63 -12.72
CA PHE A 72 -5.03 6.46 -13.47
C PHE A 72 -6.37 5.87 -13.07
N TYR A 73 -6.81 6.13 -11.85
CA TYR A 73 -8.07 5.57 -11.35
C TYR A 73 -9.07 6.64 -10.92
N GLY A 74 -8.67 7.92 -10.97
CA GLY A 74 -9.52 9.00 -10.50
C GLY A 74 -9.81 8.91 -9.01
N LYS A 75 -8.99 8.18 -8.25
CA LYS A 75 -9.23 7.94 -6.84
C LYS A 75 -8.56 9.00 -5.99
N ARG A 76 -9.36 9.67 -5.18
CA ARG A 76 -8.86 10.70 -4.26
C ARG A 76 -8.67 10.08 -2.87
N ILE A 77 -7.45 10.21 -2.35
CA ILE A 77 -7.11 9.68 -1.03
C ILE A 77 -7.13 10.81 0.00
N LEU A 78 -7.88 10.62 1.07
CA LEU A 78 -8.02 11.61 2.12
C LEU A 78 -7.24 11.26 3.37
#